data_3cc9ab55a8afd1f98fae640817092fff
#
_entry.id   3cc9ab55a8afd1f98fae640817092fff
#
_cell.length_a   1.000
_cell.length_b   1.000
_cell.length_c   1.000
_cell.angle_alpha   90.00
_cell.angle_beta   90.00
_cell.angle_gamma   90.00
#
_symmetry.space_group_name_H-M   'P 1'
#
loop_
_entity.id
_entity.type
_entity.pdbx_description
1 polymer ?
#
loop_
_entity_poly.entity_id
_entity_poly.type
_entity_poly.pdbx_seq_one_letter_code
_entity_poly.pdbx_strand_id
1 'polypeptide(L)'
;MLRLRPYKSCDSKRIADWIKNEETFVKWGGERFGSYPINAKIIDDKYKLDNGDCVEEDNFYPMTAFDDSGVVGHFIMRYINGNNKILRFGWVIVDDTQRGKGYGKQMLELGFKYAFEILGVEKVTIGVFENNIPAYKCYKSIGFNEIVTDKYEIENINGEDCRIIELEITKADYINHNKRLRTEALTGWNLMCGNSTRVQ
;
A
#
# COMPACT_ATOMS: atom_id res chain seq x y z
N MET A 1 8.83 13.47 -9.19
CA MET A 1 8.22 13.37 -7.83
C MET A 1 7.00 12.47 -7.91
N LEU A 2 6.84 11.51 -6.97
CA LEU A 2 5.65 10.63 -6.92
C LEU A 2 4.41 11.40 -6.47
N ARG A 3 3.28 11.11 -7.11
CA ARG A 3 1.96 11.70 -6.85
C ARG A 3 0.89 10.61 -6.81
N LEU A 4 -0.22 10.84 -6.08
CA LEU A 4 -1.40 9.98 -6.09
C LEU A 4 -2.56 10.70 -6.78
N ARG A 5 -3.39 9.91 -7.44
CA ARG A 5 -4.70 10.31 -7.93
C ARG A 5 -5.69 9.14 -7.85
N PRO A 6 -7.01 9.40 -7.89
CA PRO A 6 -7.98 8.34 -8.08
C PRO A 6 -7.67 7.50 -9.32
N TYR A 7 -8.00 6.21 -9.23
CA TYR A 7 -7.94 5.28 -10.36
C TYR A 7 -8.78 5.78 -11.55
N LYS A 8 -8.32 5.46 -12.74
CA LYS A 8 -9.05 5.65 -14.00
C LYS A 8 -9.06 4.33 -14.77
N SER A 9 -10.11 4.05 -15.54
CA SER A 9 -10.22 2.80 -16.34
C SER A 9 -9.00 2.54 -17.24
N CYS A 10 -8.33 3.58 -17.72
CA CYS A 10 -7.10 3.43 -18.52
C CYS A 10 -5.91 2.86 -17.72
N ASP A 11 -5.98 2.82 -16.38
CA ASP A 11 -4.93 2.26 -15.52
C ASP A 11 -5.02 0.74 -15.43
N SER A 12 -6.21 0.16 -15.64
CA SER A 12 -6.46 -1.28 -15.49
C SER A 12 -5.51 -2.13 -16.33
N LYS A 13 -5.21 -1.68 -17.55
CA LYS A 13 -4.26 -2.39 -18.42
C LYS A 13 -2.87 -2.46 -17.80
N ARG A 14 -2.37 -1.35 -17.23
CA ARG A 14 -1.06 -1.31 -16.57
C ARG A 14 -1.02 -2.24 -15.35
N ILE A 15 -2.08 -2.21 -14.53
CA ILE A 15 -2.18 -3.07 -13.36
C ILE A 15 -2.18 -4.54 -13.77
N ALA A 16 -2.97 -4.93 -14.78
CA ALA A 16 -2.97 -6.29 -15.31
C ALA A 16 -1.60 -6.70 -15.87
N ASP A 17 -0.92 -5.80 -16.59
CA ASP A 17 0.39 -6.05 -17.17
C ASP A 17 1.49 -6.30 -16.10
N TRP A 18 1.33 -5.82 -14.84
CA TRP A 18 2.26 -6.08 -13.73
C TRP A 18 2.05 -7.42 -13.04
N ILE A 19 0.92 -8.07 -13.30
CA ILE A 19 0.58 -9.38 -12.74
C ILE A 19 1.06 -10.46 -13.71
N LYS A 20 2.33 -10.87 -13.57
CA LYS A 20 3.03 -11.71 -14.56
C LYS A 20 2.77 -13.21 -14.41
N ASN A 21 2.31 -13.65 -13.25
CA ASN A 21 2.10 -15.06 -12.94
C ASN A 21 1.04 -15.24 -11.85
N GLU A 22 0.63 -16.49 -11.66
CA GLU A 22 -0.41 -16.86 -10.70
C GLU A 22 -0.03 -16.51 -9.26
N GLU A 23 1.22 -16.69 -8.86
CA GLU A 23 1.69 -16.32 -7.53
C GLU A 23 1.51 -14.81 -7.26
N THR A 24 1.89 -13.96 -8.22
CA THR A 24 1.67 -12.52 -8.12
C THR A 24 0.18 -12.19 -8.07
N PHE A 25 -0.64 -12.89 -8.85
CA PHE A 25 -2.09 -12.73 -8.87
C PHE A 25 -2.70 -13.05 -7.51
N VAL A 26 -2.38 -14.20 -6.92
CA VAL A 26 -2.89 -14.61 -5.61
C VAL A 26 -2.46 -13.61 -4.53
N LYS A 27 -1.18 -13.23 -4.49
CA LYS A 27 -0.64 -12.27 -3.51
C LYS A 27 -1.21 -10.86 -3.66
N TRP A 28 -1.70 -10.48 -4.84
CA TRP A 28 -2.25 -9.15 -5.07
C TRP A 28 -3.74 -9.06 -4.73
N GLY A 29 -4.56 -9.94 -5.23
CA GLY A 29 -6.02 -9.87 -5.08
C GLY A 29 -6.72 -11.23 -5.13
N GLY A 30 -6.04 -12.23 -5.69
CA GLY A 30 -6.45 -13.62 -5.68
C GLY A 30 -7.86 -13.86 -6.23
N GLU A 31 -8.58 -14.72 -5.55
CA GLU A 31 -9.92 -15.17 -5.92
C GLU A 31 -10.97 -14.04 -6.03
N ARG A 32 -10.72 -12.88 -5.40
CA ARG A 32 -11.59 -11.70 -5.53
C ARG A 32 -11.72 -11.20 -6.96
N PHE A 33 -10.79 -11.57 -7.83
CA PHE A 33 -10.77 -11.26 -9.26
C PHE A 33 -11.05 -12.48 -10.16
N GLY A 34 -11.42 -13.61 -9.56
CA GLY A 34 -11.68 -14.87 -10.29
C GLY A 34 -10.41 -15.71 -10.42
N SER A 35 -9.89 -15.91 -11.62
CA SER A 35 -8.73 -16.76 -11.88
C SER A 35 -7.68 -16.06 -12.75
N TYR A 36 -6.42 -16.52 -12.62
CA TYR A 36 -5.35 -16.09 -13.52
C TYR A 36 -5.50 -16.81 -14.91
N PRO A 37 -5.21 -16.13 -16.03
CA PRO A 37 -4.70 -14.78 -16.15
C PRO A 37 -5.78 -13.70 -16.01
N ILE A 38 -5.40 -12.58 -15.41
CA ILE A 38 -6.28 -11.41 -15.27
C ILE A 38 -6.10 -10.46 -16.47
N ASN A 39 -7.13 -9.70 -16.79
CA ASN A 39 -7.09 -8.66 -17.81
C ASN A 39 -7.69 -7.33 -17.33
N ALA A 40 -7.50 -6.29 -18.13
CA ALA A 40 -7.97 -4.94 -17.83
C ALA A 40 -9.47 -4.85 -17.52
N LYS A 41 -10.28 -5.60 -18.27
CA LYS A 41 -11.75 -5.58 -18.11
C LYS A 41 -12.17 -6.14 -16.75
N ILE A 42 -11.57 -7.23 -16.29
CA ILE A 42 -11.86 -7.84 -14.99
C ILE A 42 -11.58 -6.83 -13.86
N ILE A 43 -10.46 -6.12 -13.93
CA ILE A 43 -10.12 -5.08 -12.92
C ILE A 43 -11.13 -3.93 -12.97
N ASP A 44 -11.45 -3.45 -14.16
CA ASP A 44 -12.34 -2.30 -14.34
C ASP A 44 -13.78 -2.63 -13.90
N ASP A 45 -14.27 -3.83 -14.23
CA ASP A 45 -15.56 -4.32 -13.79
C ASP A 45 -15.61 -4.46 -12.26
N LYS A 46 -14.61 -5.08 -11.64
CA LYS A 46 -14.51 -5.19 -10.18
C LYS A 46 -14.58 -3.84 -9.49
N TYR A 47 -13.96 -2.83 -10.05
CA TYR A 47 -13.91 -1.49 -9.45
C TYR A 47 -15.20 -0.70 -9.70
N LYS A 48 -15.81 -0.83 -10.85
CA LYS A 48 -17.00 -0.05 -11.23
C LYS A 48 -18.31 -0.74 -10.90
N LEU A 49 -18.42 -2.04 -11.21
CA LEU A 49 -19.69 -2.77 -11.08
C LEU A 49 -19.82 -3.39 -9.68
N ASP A 50 -18.72 -3.89 -9.13
CA ASP A 50 -18.72 -4.63 -7.88
C ASP A 50 -18.27 -3.77 -6.68
N ASN A 51 -18.03 -2.45 -6.88
CA ASN A 51 -17.57 -1.53 -5.83
C ASN A 51 -16.37 -2.11 -5.02
N GLY A 52 -15.48 -2.88 -5.68
CA GLY A 52 -14.35 -3.53 -5.03
C GLY A 52 -14.72 -4.52 -3.92
N ASP A 53 -15.88 -5.19 -4.02
CA ASP A 53 -16.50 -6.05 -2.99
C ASP A 53 -16.93 -5.30 -1.72
N CYS A 54 -17.02 -3.98 -1.73
CA CYS A 54 -17.56 -3.22 -0.61
C CYS A 54 -19.09 -3.19 -0.69
N VAL A 55 -19.75 -3.51 0.44
CA VAL A 55 -21.21 -3.52 0.54
C VAL A 55 -21.76 -2.09 0.60
N GLU A 56 -21.04 -1.20 1.29
CA GLU A 56 -21.43 0.20 1.44
C GLU A 56 -21.06 0.99 0.19
N GLU A 57 -21.98 1.81 -0.28
CA GLU A 57 -21.68 2.81 -1.31
C GLU A 57 -20.59 3.75 -0.83
N ASP A 58 -19.79 4.25 -1.75
CA ASP A 58 -18.69 5.20 -1.48
C ASP A 58 -17.62 4.70 -0.47
N ASN A 59 -17.53 3.40 -0.24
CA ASN A 59 -16.51 2.82 0.65
C ASN A 59 -15.23 2.34 -0.08
N PHE A 60 -15.11 2.55 -1.36
CA PHE A 60 -14.01 2.03 -2.17
C PHE A 60 -13.22 3.15 -2.85
N TYR A 61 -11.96 3.32 -2.45
CA TYR A 61 -11.07 4.37 -2.91
C TYR A 61 -9.83 3.77 -3.61
N PRO A 62 -9.93 3.40 -4.89
CA PRO A 62 -8.79 2.91 -5.64
C PRO A 62 -7.89 4.08 -6.06
N MET A 63 -6.58 3.96 -5.79
CA MET A 63 -5.60 5.01 -5.97
C MET A 63 -4.47 4.57 -6.90
N THR A 64 -4.09 5.44 -7.81
CA THR A 64 -3.00 5.22 -8.76
C THR A 64 -1.83 6.16 -8.45
N ALA A 65 -0.65 5.58 -8.26
CA ALA A 65 0.60 6.31 -8.11
C ALA A 65 1.27 6.54 -9.47
N PHE A 66 1.74 7.74 -9.71
CA PHE A 66 2.38 8.14 -10.95
C PHE A 66 3.45 9.21 -10.73
N ASP A 67 4.41 9.27 -11.65
CA ASP A 67 5.41 10.33 -11.73
C ASP A 67 5.55 10.82 -13.17
N ASP A 68 6.64 11.49 -13.47
CA ASP A 68 6.89 12.06 -14.81
C ASP A 68 7.18 10.97 -15.86
N SER A 69 7.45 9.72 -15.45
CA SER A 69 7.60 8.55 -16.33
C SER A 69 6.29 7.82 -16.63
N GLY A 70 5.22 8.13 -15.87
CA GLY A 70 3.90 7.54 -16.03
C GLY A 70 3.36 6.87 -14.76
N VAL A 71 2.46 5.91 -14.94
CA VAL A 71 1.86 5.13 -13.84
C VAL A 71 2.85 4.09 -13.35
N VAL A 72 3.11 4.06 -12.04
CA VAL A 72 4.15 3.21 -11.41
C VAL A 72 3.64 2.32 -10.29
N GLY A 73 2.43 2.54 -9.79
CA GLY A 73 1.86 1.72 -8.72
C GLY A 73 0.38 1.95 -8.51
N HIS A 74 -0.22 1.05 -7.76
CA HIS A 74 -1.64 1.08 -7.45
C HIS A 74 -1.89 0.44 -6.08
N PHE A 75 -2.92 0.89 -5.37
CA PHE A 75 -3.49 0.27 -4.18
C PHE A 75 -4.91 0.75 -3.97
N ILE A 76 -5.63 0.10 -3.09
CA ILE A 76 -6.98 0.52 -2.70
C ILE A 76 -7.02 0.89 -1.23
N MET A 77 -8.02 1.70 -0.88
CA MET A 77 -8.41 1.99 0.50
C MET A 77 -9.89 1.72 0.66
N ARG A 78 -10.29 1.17 1.81
CA ARG A 78 -11.70 0.98 2.17
C ARG A 78 -11.88 0.99 3.67
N TYR A 79 -13.02 1.45 4.15
CA TYR A 79 -13.38 1.28 5.55
C TYR A 79 -13.67 -0.18 5.88
N ILE A 80 -13.47 -0.57 7.14
CA ILE A 80 -13.71 -1.94 7.60
C ILE A 80 -15.02 -1.97 8.37
N ASN A 81 -15.94 -2.87 7.98
CA ASN A 81 -17.19 -3.14 8.68
C ASN A 81 -18.01 -1.88 9.00
N GLY A 82 -18.10 -0.94 8.07
CA GLY A 82 -18.82 0.31 8.24
C GLY A 82 -18.20 1.26 9.29
N ASN A 83 -17.00 0.96 9.80
CA ASN A 83 -16.31 1.81 10.77
C ASN A 83 -15.47 2.87 10.06
N ASN A 84 -15.95 4.10 10.01
CA ASN A 84 -15.28 5.21 9.35
C ASN A 84 -13.99 5.71 10.03
N LYS A 85 -13.58 5.07 11.15
CA LYS A 85 -12.32 5.38 11.85
C LYS A 85 -11.17 4.45 11.48
N ILE A 86 -11.47 3.31 10.84
CA ILE A 86 -10.47 2.31 10.47
C ILE A 86 -10.50 2.11 8.96
N LEU A 87 -9.37 2.41 8.31
CA LEU A 87 -9.19 2.23 6.88
C LEU A 87 -8.27 1.05 6.61
N ARG A 88 -8.60 0.21 5.64
CA ARG A 88 -7.72 -0.86 5.18
C ARG A 88 -7.09 -0.50 3.85
N PHE A 89 -5.78 -0.62 3.77
CA PHE A 89 -5.06 -0.64 2.49
C PHE A 89 -5.05 -2.07 1.95
N GLY A 90 -5.20 -2.20 0.66
CA GLY A 90 -5.20 -3.51 -0.01
C GLY A 90 -4.79 -3.42 -1.47
N TRP A 91 -4.65 -4.58 -2.11
CA TRP A 91 -4.32 -4.73 -3.53
C TRP A 91 -3.13 -3.86 -3.96
N VAL A 92 -2.10 -3.84 -3.11
CA VAL A 92 -0.90 -3.03 -3.33
C VAL A 92 -0.04 -3.67 -4.41
N ILE A 93 0.24 -2.94 -5.48
CA ILE A 93 1.12 -3.38 -6.54
C ILE A 93 1.98 -2.22 -7.07
N VAL A 94 3.22 -2.52 -7.40
CA VAL A 94 4.15 -1.60 -8.04
C VAL A 94 4.63 -2.25 -9.33
N ASP A 95 4.77 -1.45 -10.37
CA ASP A 95 5.38 -1.83 -11.65
C ASP A 95 6.63 -2.67 -11.39
N ASP A 96 6.63 -3.90 -11.88
CA ASP A 96 7.71 -4.87 -11.63
C ASP A 96 9.09 -4.35 -12.10
N THR A 97 9.13 -3.52 -13.13
CA THR A 97 10.35 -2.87 -13.64
C THR A 97 10.83 -1.72 -12.74
N GLN A 98 10.00 -1.26 -11.82
CA GLN A 98 10.27 -0.15 -10.90
C GLN A 98 10.48 -0.61 -9.44
N ARG A 99 10.39 -1.90 -9.18
CA ARG A 99 10.61 -2.45 -7.82
C ARG A 99 12.04 -2.15 -7.35
N GLY A 100 12.22 -2.09 -6.04
CA GLY A 100 13.51 -1.74 -5.41
C GLY A 100 13.86 -0.25 -5.41
N LYS A 101 13.12 0.61 -6.12
CA LYS A 101 13.36 2.07 -6.20
C LYS A 101 12.61 2.87 -5.14
N GLY A 102 11.98 2.22 -4.17
CA GLY A 102 11.25 2.88 -3.07
C GLY A 102 9.85 3.36 -3.41
N TYR A 103 9.31 3.07 -4.60
CA TYR A 103 7.97 3.52 -5.00
C TYR A 103 6.86 2.99 -4.09
N GLY A 104 6.92 1.72 -3.67
CA GLY A 104 5.94 1.15 -2.76
C GLY A 104 5.87 1.90 -1.43
N LYS A 105 7.03 2.23 -0.86
CA LYS A 105 7.16 3.04 0.34
C LYS A 105 6.53 4.42 0.15
N GLN A 106 6.98 5.18 -0.85
CA GLN A 106 6.49 6.53 -1.13
C GLN A 106 4.98 6.56 -1.42
N MET A 107 4.46 5.57 -2.16
CA MET A 107 3.04 5.44 -2.47
C MET A 107 2.19 5.28 -1.21
N LEU A 108 2.59 4.39 -0.30
CA LEU A 108 1.85 4.16 0.94
C LEU A 108 2.01 5.31 1.93
N GLU A 109 3.15 6.00 1.97
CA GLU A 109 3.32 7.24 2.75
C GLU A 109 2.39 8.36 2.26
N LEU A 110 2.16 8.47 0.94
CA LEU A 110 1.14 9.37 0.39
C LEU A 110 -0.28 8.90 0.75
N GLY A 111 -0.52 7.58 0.78
CA GLY A 111 -1.75 6.98 1.25
C GLY A 111 -2.03 7.33 2.72
N PHE A 112 -1.03 7.31 3.60
CA PHE A 112 -1.18 7.74 4.99
C PHE A 112 -1.59 9.20 5.12
N LYS A 113 -1.03 10.11 4.33
CA LYS A 113 -1.47 11.51 4.32
C LYS A 113 -2.95 11.60 3.96
N TYR A 114 -3.38 10.87 2.94
CA TYR A 114 -4.78 10.84 2.55
C TYR A 114 -5.67 10.28 3.67
N ALA A 115 -5.28 9.17 4.28
CA ALA A 115 -6.03 8.52 5.36
C ALA A 115 -6.12 9.39 6.62
N PHE A 116 -4.97 9.84 7.15
CA PHE A 116 -4.93 10.52 8.45
C PHE A 116 -5.23 12.01 8.40
N GLU A 117 -4.85 12.69 7.30
CA GLU A 117 -4.95 14.15 7.20
C GLU A 117 -6.19 14.59 6.43
N ILE A 118 -6.69 13.80 5.45
CA ILE A 118 -7.87 14.13 4.64
C ILE A 118 -9.10 13.39 5.14
N LEU A 119 -9.06 12.05 5.22
CA LEU A 119 -10.19 11.26 5.72
C LEU A 119 -10.32 11.28 7.24
N GLY A 120 -9.27 11.66 7.97
CA GLY A 120 -9.31 11.83 9.43
C GLY A 120 -9.42 10.52 10.21
N VAL A 121 -9.05 9.38 9.65
CA VAL A 121 -9.16 8.08 10.33
C VAL A 121 -8.23 7.99 11.55
N GLU A 122 -8.54 7.08 12.46
CA GLU A 122 -7.74 6.83 13.67
C GLU A 122 -6.69 5.73 13.45
N LYS A 123 -6.95 4.83 12.48
CA LYS A 123 -6.12 3.66 12.21
C LYS A 123 -6.12 3.28 10.73
N VAL A 124 -4.99 2.79 10.26
CA VAL A 124 -4.86 2.11 8.95
C VAL A 124 -4.37 0.69 9.18
N THR A 125 -4.96 -0.28 8.48
CA THR A 125 -4.54 -1.69 8.51
C THR A 125 -4.12 -2.16 7.13
N ILE A 126 -3.31 -3.22 7.09
CA ILE A 126 -2.88 -3.89 5.87
C ILE A 126 -2.53 -5.34 6.16
N GLY A 127 -2.90 -6.26 5.26
CA GLY A 127 -2.48 -7.66 5.32
C GLY A 127 -1.31 -7.93 4.38
N VAL A 128 -0.47 -8.88 4.75
CA VAL A 128 0.63 -9.35 3.90
C VAL A 128 0.87 -10.83 4.11
N PHE A 129 1.05 -11.58 3.03
CA PHE A 129 1.46 -12.99 3.13
C PHE A 129 2.83 -13.12 3.79
N GLU A 130 2.99 -14.06 4.71
CA GLU A 130 4.23 -14.27 5.47
C GLU A 130 5.46 -14.52 4.56
N ASN A 131 5.25 -15.09 3.39
CA ASN A 131 6.29 -15.33 2.40
C ASN A 131 6.55 -14.12 1.47
N ASN A 132 5.80 -13.01 1.62
CA ASN A 132 6.04 -11.77 0.87
C ASN A 132 6.96 -10.82 1.65
N ILE A 133 8.19 -11.28 1.90
CA ILE A 133 9.20 -10.57 2.68
C ILE A 133 9.46 -9.14 2.19
N PRO A 134 9.52 -8.85 0.87
CA PRO A 134 9.72 -7.49 0.41
C PRO A 134 8.59 -6.53 0.82
N ALA A 135 7.32 -6.95 0.69
CA ALA A 135 6.18 -6.14 1.10
C ALA A 135 6.16 -5.96 2.62
N TYR A 136 6.36 -7.03 3.39
CA TYR A 136 6.44 -6.97 4.85
C TYR A 136 7.50 -5.96 5.32
N LYS A 137 8.74 -6.05 4.80
CA LYS A 137 9.81 -5.08 5.12
C LYS A 137 9.44 -3.66 4.73
N CYS A 138 8.79 -3.47 3.57
CA CYS A 138 8.30 -2.17 3.14
C CYS A 138 7.31 -1.60 4.17
N TYR A 139 6.30 -2.37 4.58
CA TYR A 139 5.28 -1.92 5.52
C TYR A 139 5.86 -1.60 6.90
N LYS A 140 6.76 -2.47 7.42
CA LYS A 140 7.48 -2.19 8.68
C LYS A 140 8.28 -0.88 8.60
N SER A 141 8.94 -0.61 7.47
CA SER A 141 9.80 0.57 7.30
C SER A 141 9.04 1.91 7.32
N ILE A 142 7.73 1.90 7.08
CA ILE A 142 6.87 3.09 7.09
C ILE A 142 6.04 3.23 8.37
N GLY A 143 6.27 2.35 9.35
CA GLY A 143 5.69 2.47 10.68
C GLY A 143 4.54 1.53 11.01
N PHE A 144 4.18 0.60 10.14
CA PHE A 144 3.23 -0.44 10.49
C PHE A 144 3.79 -1.38 11.57
N ASN A 145 2.96 -1.76 12.51
CA ASN A 145 3.23 -2.76 13.56
C ASN A 145 2.37 -3.99 13.33
N GLU A 146 2.89 -5.18 13.68
CA GLU A 146 2.10 -6.41 13.62
C GLU A 146 1.00 -6.39 14.66
N ILE A 147 -0.17 -6.89 14.27
CA ILE A 147 -1.26 -7.19 15.20
C ILE A 147 -0.99 -8.58 15.74
N VAL A 148 -0.68 -8.66 17.04
CA VAL A 148 -0.48 -9.96 17.70
C VAL A 148 -1.84 -10.64 17.86
N THR A 149 -2.00 -11.84 17.29
CA THR A 149 -3.24 -12.61 17.34
C THR A 149 -2.93 -14.09 17.42
N ASP A 150 -3.77 -14.85 18.10
CA ASP A 150 -3.71 -16.32 18.12
C ASP A 150 -4.44 -16.94 16.90
N LYS A 151 -5.12 -16.11 16.09
CA LYS A 151 -5.86 -16.55 14.90
C LYS A 151 -5.31 -15.84 13.67
N TYR A 152 -4.75 -16.62 12.76
CA TYR A 152 -4.27 -16.15 11.48
C TYR A 152 -5.23 -16.56 10.38
N GLU A 153 -5.45 -15.68 9.43
CA GLU A 153 -6.06 -16.03 8.15
C GLU A 153 -5.01 -16.81 7.33
N ILE A 154 -5.43 -17.92 6.76
CA ILE A 154 -4.56 -18.80 5.97
C ILE A 154 -5.17 -18.90 4.57
N GLU A 155 -4.37 -18.63 3.56
CA GLU A 155 -4.73 -18.86 2.16
C GLU A 155 -3.76 -19.86 1.52
N ASN A 156 -4.27 -20.70 0.61
CA ASN A 156 -3.44 -21.63 -0.13
C ASN A 156 -2.83 -20.96 -1.36
N ILE A 157 -1.51 -20.97 -1.46
CA ILE A 157 -0.77 -20.45 -2.61
C ILE A 157 0.01 -21.61 -3.24
N ASN A 158 -0.41 -22.02 -4.42
CA ASN A 158 0.25 -23.10 -5.17
C ASN A 158 0.39 -24.43 -4.39
N GLY A 159 -0.59 -24.76 -3.55
CA GLY A 159 -0.59 -25.98 -2.74
C GLY A 159 0.06 -25.83 -1.37
N GLU A 160 0.59 -24.68 -1.02
CA GLU A 160 1.18 -24.37 0.29
C GLU A 160 0.28 -23.40 1.07
N ASP A 161 -0.03 -23.75 2.30
CA ASP A 161 -0.76 -22.88 3.22
C ASP A 161 0.14 -21.74 3.67
N CYS A 162 -0.29 -20.51 3.43
CA CYS A 162 0.45 -19.30 3.74
C CYS A 162 -0.37 -18.39 4.65
N ARG A 163 0.19 -18.00 5.78
CA ARG A 163 -0.46 -17.11 6.72
C ARG A 163 -0.48 -15.67 6.21
N ILE A 164 -1.56 -14.96 6.51
CA ILE A 164 -1.62 -13.52 6.34
C ILE A 164 -1.25 -12.87 7.67
N ILE A 165 -0.19 -12.07 7.64
CA ILE A 165 0.23 -11.22 8.77
C ILE A 165 -0.54 -9.93 8.66
N GLU A 166 -1.35 -9.63 9.67
CA GLU A 166 -2.07 -8.36 9.78
C GLU A 166 -1.18 -7.31 10.45
N LEU A 167 -1.14 -6.12 9.86
CA LEU A 167 -0.40 -5.00 10.39
C LEU A 167 -1.31 -3.77 10.53
N GLU A 168 -0.97 -2.91 11.49
CA GLU A 168 -1.68 -1.65 11.71
C GLU A 168 -0.73 -0.50 12.02
N ILE A 169 -1.20 0.70 11.76
CA ILE A 169 -0.60 1.95 12.22
C ILE A 169 -1.70 2.85 12.74
N THR A 170 -1.53 3.37 13.96
CA THR A 170 -2.44 4.36 14.53
C THR A 170 -2.07 5.78 14.09
N LYS A 171 -3.01 6.72 14.21
CA LYS A 171 -2.72 8.15 13.97
C LYS A 171 -1.60 8.68 14.88
N ALA A 172 -1.51 8.18 16.11
CA ALA A 172 -0.45 8.54 17.04
C ALA A 172 0.93 8.03 16.55
N ASP A 173 1.00 6.79 16.08
CA ASP A 173 2.22 6.20 15.52
C ASP A 173 2.67 6.96 14.27
N TYR A 174 1.74 7.29 13.37
CA TYR A 174 2.01 8.10 12.19
C TYR A 174 2.62 9.46 12.53
N ILE A 175 2.04 10.17 13.50
CA ILE A 175 2.55 11.48 13.96
C ILE A 175 3.97 11.33 14.55
N ASN A 176 4.19 10.31 15.39
CA ASN A 176 5.49 10.07 16.02
C ASN A 176 6.55 9.66 14.99
N HIS A 177 6.19 8.82 14.05
CA HIS A 177 7.09 8.43 12.95
C HIS A 177 7.53 9.64 12.12
N ASN A 178 6.60 10.51 11.75
CA ASN A 178 6.90 11.72 10.99
C ASN A 178 7.76 12.73 11.80
N LYS A 179 7.54 12.85 13.12
CA LYS A 179 8.39 13.68 13.98
C LYS A 179 9.83 13.16 14.00
N ARG A 180 10.00 11.85 14.15
CA ARG A 180 11.33 11.22 14.16
C ARG A 180 12.08 11.47 12.85
N LEU A 181 11.43 11.24 11.70
CA LEU A 181 12.04 11.49 10.39
C LEU A 181 12.48 12.95 10.21
N ARG A 182 11.68 13.91 10.67
CA ARG A 182 12.02 15.35 10.63
C ARG A 182 13.23 15.66 11.52
N THR A 183 13.32 15.07 12.70
CA THR A 183 14.45 15.27 13.62
C THR A 183 15.74 14.67 13.03
N GLU A 184 15.67 13.46 12.48
CA GLU A 184 16.81 12.81 11.83
C GLU A 184 17.32 13.62 10.62
N ALA A 185 16.41 14.18 9.82
CA ALA A 185 16.77 15.04 8.70
C ALA A 185 17.47 16.33 9.15
N LEU A 186 17.01 16.96 10.23
CA LEU A 186 17.61 18.19 10.79
C LEU A 186 18.97 17.92 11.41
N THR A 187 19.14 16.81 12.13
CA THR A 187 20.45 16.44 12.72
C THR A 187 21.46 16.05 11.65
N GLY A 188 21.04 15.34 10.62
CA GLY A 188 21.89 15.01 9.46
C GLY A 188 22.37 16.26 8.72
N TRP A 189 21.52 17.28 8.57
CA TRP A 189 21.86 18.54 7.92
C TRP A 189 22.88 19.35 8.77
N ASN A 190 22.70 19.40 10.08
CA ASN A 190 23.64 20.08 10.98
C ASN A 190 25.05 19.42 11.00
N LEU A 191 25.13 18.11 10.83
CA LEU A 191 26.42 17.40 10.71
C LEU A 191 27.12 17.72 9.37
N MET A 192 26.38 17.89 8.28
CA MET A 192 26.94 18.27 6.97
C MET A 192 27.36 19.74 6.91
N CYS A 193 26.62 20.66 7.51
CA CYS A 193 26.91 22.08 7.52
C CYS A 193 27.92 22.50 8.58
N GLY A 194 28.08 21.72 9.68
CA GLY A 194 28.98 22.02 10.79
C GLY A 194 30.48 21.82 10.48
N ASN A 195 30.85 21.14 9.40
CA ASN A 195 32.23 20.90 9.00
C ASN A 195 32.81 21.96 8.03
N SER A 196 32.08 23.04 7.73
CA SER A 196 32.53 24.04 6.75
C SER A 196 33.19 25.30 7.36
N THR A 197 33.47 25.31 8.67
CA THR A 197 34.14 26.43 9.31
C THR A 197 35.36 25.97 10.11
N ARG A 198 36.43 25.61 9.41
CA ARG A 198 37.83 25.71 9.91
C ARG A 198 38.78 25.57 8.74
N VAL A 199 39.06 26.69 8.04
CA VAL A 199 40.36 26.94 7.44
C VAL A 199 40.62 28.44 7.64
N GLN A 200 41.43 28.75 8.58
CA GLN A 200 42.28 29.91 8.60
C GLN A 200 43.72 29.44 8.39
#